data_5bf3f3ff688c2f4acd4b34c0819c1f81
#
_entry.id   5bf3f3ff688c2f4acd4b34c0819c1f81
#
_cell.length_a   1.000
_cell.length_b   1.000
_cell.length_c   1.000
_cell.angle_alpha   90.00
_cell.angle_beta   90.00
_cell.angle_gamma   90.00
#
_symmetry.space_group_name_H-M   'P 1'
#
loop_
_entity.id
_entity.type
_entity.pdbx_description
1 polymer ?
#
loop_
_entity_poly.entity_id
_entity_poly.type
_entity_poly.pdbx_seq_one_letter_code
_entity_poly.pdbx_strand_id
1 'polypeptide(L)'
;MRYFLAKTDPDTYTVEQLAKEKKTVWDGVTNPQAVRAIREMRPGDRVLIYHSGGQAAVVGLAKVTSEPRADPKNPKSAVVELEFLRMLDPPVTLAAVKQSHEFDHWALVRQGRLSTMAAPDEFIDWLRKQTKTKID
;
A
#
# COMPACT_ATOMS: atom_id res chain seq x y z
N MET A 1 13.64 0.52 8.59
CA MET A 1 12.49 0.97 7.78
C MET A 1 12.00 -0.18 6.93
N ARG A 2 10.70 -0.38 6.93
CA ARG A 2 10.07 -1.45 6.15
C ARG A 2 9.14 -0.85 5.10
N TYR A 3 8.78 -1.68 4.12
CA TYR A 3 7.83 -1.33 3.06
C TYR A 3 6.58 -2.19 3.18
N PHE A 4 5.44 -1.56 2.94
CA PHE A 4 4.12 -2.21 2.90
C PHE A 4 3.40 -1.78 1.64
N LEU A 5 2.35 -2.51 1.30
CA LEU A 5 1.45 -2.15 0.21
C LEU A 5 0.04 -2.13 0.75
N ALA A 6 -0.69 -1.06 0.48
CA ALA A 6 -2.08 -0.91 0.90
C ALA A 6 -2.95 -0.62 -0.30
N LYS A 7 -4.01 -1.42 -0.46
CA LYS A 7 -4.95 -1.28 -1.58
C LYS A 7 -6.11 -0.39 -1.18
N THR A 8 -6.55 0.42 -2.12
CA THR A 8 -7.80 1.17 -2.01
C THR A 8 -8.59 1.02 -3.30
N ASP A 9 -9.93 0.96 -3.16
CA ASP A 9 -10.82 0.97 -4.31
C ASP A 9 -10.96 2.42 -4.79
N PRO A 10 -10.58 2.73 -6.05
CA PRO A 10 -10.65 4.10 -6.54
C PRO A 10 -12.07 4.67 -6.61
N ASP A 11 -13.10 3.84 -6.59
CA ASP A 11 -14.48 4.31 -6.49
C ASP A 11 -14.81 4.82 -5.09
N THR A 12 -14.03 4.46 -4.09
CA THR A 12 -14.24 4.86 -2.70
C THR A 12 -13.23 5.93 -2.28
N TYR A 13 -11.94 5.71 -2.57
CA TYR A 13 -10.88 6.62 -2.16
C TYR A 13 -9.68 6.48 -3.11
N THR A 14 -9.21 7.59 -3.66
CA THR A 14 -8.14 7.58 -4.66
C THR A 14 -6.83 8.12 -4.09
N VAL A 15 -5.72 7.79 -4.77
CA VAL A 15 -4.42 8.37 -4.43
C VAL A 15 -4.42 9.89 -4.63
N GLU A 16 -5.22 10.40 -5.60
CA GLU A 16 -5.37 11.84 -5.81
C GLU A 16 -6.01 12.51 -4.60
N GLN A 17 -7.01 11.86 -3.98
CA GLN A 17 -7.62 12.36 -2.75
C GLN A 17 -6.61 12.39 -1.60
N LEU A 18 -5.79 11.36 -1.47
CA LEU A 18 -4.72 11.32 -0.47
C LEU A 18 -3.72 12.44 -0.71
N ALA A 19 -3.32 12.66 -1.96
CA ALA A 19 -2.40 13.74 -2.33
C ALA A 19 -2.96 15.11 -1.96
N LYS A 20 -4.25 15.32 -2.18
CA LYS A 20 -4.93 16.56 -1.85
C LYS A 20 -5.04 16.78 -0.33
N GLU A 21 -5.34 15.73 0.41
CA GLU A 21 -5.44 15.78 1.87
C GLU A 21 -4.07 15.86 2.55
N LYS A 22 -3.04 15.33 1.90
CA LYS A 22 -1.65 15.21 2.37
C LYS A 22 -1.47 14.19 3.49
N LYS A 23 -2.41 14.09 4.42
CA LYS A 23 -2.42 13.09 5.50
C LYS A 23 -3.80 12.51 5.63
N THR A 24 -3.87 11.25 6.01
CA THR A 24 -5.15 10.59 6.29
C THR A 24 -4.95 9.50 7.34
N VAL A 25 -6.03 9.16 8.01
CA VAL A 25 -6.08 7.94 8.84
C VAL A 25 -6.53 6.81 7.94
N TRP A 26 -5.68 5.80 7.77
CA TRP A 26 -5.98 4.64 6.95
C TRP A 26 -6.79 3.65 7.77
N ASP A 27 -8.06 3.49 7.42
CA ASP A 27 -9.04 2.72 8.19
C ASP A 27 -9.84 1.78 7.29
N GLY A 28 -10.88 1.17 7.85
CA GLY A 28 -11.80 0.32 7.09
C GLY A 28 -11.26 -1.07 6.78
N VAL A 29 -10.14 -1.45 7.35
CA VAL A 29 -9.52 -2.77 7.10
C VAL A 29 -10.09 -3.78 8.09
N THR A 30 -10.68 -4.86 7.58
CA THR A 30 -11.36 -5.87 8.41
C THR A 30 -10.74 -7.25 8.34
N ASN A 31 -10.05 -7.60 7.26
CA ASN A 31 -9.40 -8.89 7.11
C ASN A 31 -8.30 -9.06 8.18
N PRO A 32 -8.30 -10.14 8.98
CA PRO A 32 -7.33 -10.29 10.08
C PRO A 32 -5.87 -10.27 9.64
N GLN A 33 -5.55 -10.81 8.47
CA GLN A 33 -4.19 -10.80 7.93
C GLN A 33 -3.76 -9.38 7.55
N ALA A 34 -4.66 -8.61 6.95
CA ALA A 34 -4.40 -7.20 6.60
C ALA A 34 -4.25 -6.34 7.86
N VAL A 35 -5.10 -6.55 8.85
CA VAL A 35 -5.00 -5.85 10.15
C VAL A 35 -3.65 -6.14 10.81
N ARG A 36 -3.20 -7.39 10.75
CA ARG A 36 -1.88 -7.76 11.30
C ARG A 36 -0.77 -6.99 10.62
N ALA A 37 -0.85 -6.80 9.30
CA ALA A 37 0.14 -6.01 8.56
C ALA A 37 0.16 -4.55 9.05
N ILE A 38 -1.01 -3.95 9.26
CA ILE A 38 -1.09 -2.58 9.78
C ILE A 38 -0.45 -2.50 11.17
N ARG A 39 -0.68 -3.48 12.03
CA ARG A 39 -0.12 -3.50 13.39
C ARG A 39 1.40 -3.61 13.40
N GLU A 40 2.00 -4.08 12.32
CA GLU A 40 3.47 -4.15 12.19
C GLU A 40 4.09 -2.86 11.69
N MET A 41 3.29 -1.91 11.18
CA MET A 41 3.81 -0.64 10.69
C MET A 41 4.34 0.21 11.84
N ARG A 42 5.39 0.99 11.55
CA ARG A 42 6.00 1.92 12.51
C ARG A 42 6.25 3.26 11.83
N PRO A 43 6.25 4.37 12.58
CA PRO A 43 6.57 5.68 12.00
C PRO A 43 7.87 5.62 11.20
N GLY A 44 7.85 6.21 10.01
CA GLY A 44 8.99 6.18 9.08
C GLY A 44 8.91 5.07 8.05
N ASP A 45 8.11 4.04 8.26
CA ASP A 45 7.91 3.00 7.24
C ASP A 45 7.23 3.58 6.00
N ARG A 46 7.43 2.93 4.86
CA ARG A 46 6.84 3.36 3.58
C ARG A 46 5.69 2.45 3.20
N VAL A 47 4.66 3.05 2.61
CA VAL A 47 3.48 2.32 2.13
C VAL A 47 3.26 2.65 0.66
N LEU A 48 3.28 1.62 -0.16
CA LEU A 48 2.91 1.75 -1.57
C LEU A 48 1.39 1.76 -1.65
N ILE A 49 0.83 2.79 -2.26
CA ILE A 49 -0.62 2.90 -2.46
C ILE A 49 -0.97 2.23 -3.78
N TYR A 50 -1.97 1.36 -3.74
CA TYR A 50 -2.36 0.53 -4.86
C TYR A 50 -3.85 0.71 -5.12
N HIS A 51 -4.21 0.99 -6.38
CA HIS A 51 -5.61 1.00 -6.81
C HIS A 51 -6.04 -0.41 -7.21
N SER A 52 -7.08 -0.93 -6.55
CA SER A 52 -7.70 -2.20 -6.92
C SER A 52 -8.83 -1.93 -7.93
N GLY A 53 -9.26 -2.99 -8.62
CA GLY A 53 -10.30 -2.85 -9.65
C GLY A 53 -9.78 -2.20 -10.93
N GLY A 54 -10.55 -2.23 -12.00
CA GLY A 54 -10.16 -1.63 -13.28
C GLY A 54 -8.73 -2.01 -13.68
N GLN A 55 -7.88 -1.02 -13.91
CA GLN A 55 -6.46 -1.24 -14.13
C GLN A 55 -5.72 -1.22 -12.80
N ALA A 56 -5.59 -2.39 -12.17
CA ALA A 56 -4.91 -2.55 -10.90
C ALA A 56 -3.43 -2.14 -11.01
N ALA A 57 -2.97 -1.25 -10.14
CA ALA A 57 -1.62 -0.69 -10.24
C ALA A 57 -1.15 -0.07 -8.92
N VAL A 58 0.18 -0.07 -8.73
CA VAL A 58 0.83 0.76 -7.71
C VAL A 58 0.86 2.19 -8.24
N VAL A 59 0.25 3.12 -7.51
CA VAL A 59 -0.01 4.48 -7.99
C VAL A 59 0.63 5.58 -7.15
N GLY A 60 1.09 5.27 -5.95
CA GLY A 60 1.67 6.28 -5.08
C GLY A 60 2.52 5.72 -3.96
N LEU A 61 3.19 6.64 -3.27
CA LEU A 61 4.04 6.32 -2.12
C LEU A 61 3.64 7.22 -0.95
N ALA A 62 3.48 6.61 0.22
CA ALA A 62 3.18 7.31 1.46
C ALA A 62 4.14 6.89 2.57
N LYS A 63 4.12 7.64 3.66
CA LYS A 63 4.93 7.38 4.84
C LYS A 63 4.02 7.18 6.05
N VAL A 64 4.35 6.20 6.88
CA VAL A 64 3.67 6.01 8.16
C VAL A 64 4.12 7.11 9.13
N THR A 65 3.17 7.81 9.74
CA THR A 65 3.46 8.93 10.64
C THR A 65 2.94 8.73 12.06
N SER A 66 2.29 7.57 12.34
CA SER A 66 1.84 7.26 13.70
C SER A 66 2.11 5.80 14.03
N GLU A 67 2.08 5.48 15.32
CA GLU A 67 1.97 4.10 15.75
C GLU A 67 0.59 3.58 15.36
N PRO A 68 0.43 2.28 15.05
CA PRO A 68 -0.89 1.71 14.82
C PRO A 68 -1.69 1.68 16.12
N ARG A 69 -3.00 1.87 15.99
CA ARG A 69 -3.91 1.85 17.13
C ARG A 69 -5.21 1.16 16.76
N ALA A 70 -5.98 0.75 17.77
CA ALA A 70 -7.29 0.16 17.53
C ALA A 70 -8.21 1.19 16.87
N ASP A 71 -9.03 0.71 15.92
CA ASP A 71 -10.07 1.55 15.31
C ASP A 71 -11.17 1.80 16.36
N PRO A 72 -11.52 3.06 16.69
CA PRO A 72 -12.60 3.34 17.64
C PRO A 72 -13.94 2.73 17.24
N LYS A 73 -14.17 2.51 15.95
CA LYS A 73 -15.41 1.92 15.41
C LYS A 73 -15.40 0.41 15.39
N ASN A 74 -14.22 -0.21 15.45
CA ASN A 74 -14.07 -1.66 15.37
C ASN A 74 -12.80 -2.10 16.11
N PRO A 75 -12.92 -2.57 17.37
CA PRO A 75 -11.74 -2.92 18.18
C PRO A 75 -10.89 -4.05 17.60
N LYS A 76 -11.45 -4.85 16.67
CA LYS A 76 -10.71 -5.92 16.00
C LYS A 76 -9.85 -5.40 14.85
N SER A 77 -10.08 -4.17 14.40
CA SER A 77 -9.32 -3.53 13.35
C SER A 77 -8.22 -2.64 13.93
N ALA A 78 -7.33 -2.19 13.04
CA ALA A 78 -6.29 -1.24 13.39
C ALA A 78 -6.26 -0.12 12.36
N VAL A 79 -5.86 1.07 12.79
CA VAL A 79 -5.69 2.22 11.93
C VAL A 79 -4.29 2.78 12.13
N VAL A 80 -3.81 3.48 11.11
CA VAL A 80 -2.51 4.12 11.11
C VAL A 80 -2.61 5.41 10.31
N GLU A 81 -1.83 6.42 10.68
CA GLU A 81 -1.79 7.67 9.94
C GLU A 81 -0.76 7.57 8.81
N LEU A 82 -1.15 7.98 7.62
CA LEU A 82 -0.28 8.01 6.45
C LEU A 82 -0.15 9.43 5.92
N GLU A 83 1.07 9.78 5.50
CA GLU A 83 1.37 11.04 4.82
C GLU A 83 1.74 10.76 3.39
N PHE A 84 1.07 11.44 2.44
CA PHE A 84 1.39 11.30 1.03
C PHE A 84 2.79 11.83 0.75
N LEU A 85 3.59 11.08 0.00
CA LEU A 85 4.92 11.53 -0.43
C LEU A 85 4.92 11.90 -1.91
N ARG A 86 4.56 10.99 -2.80
CA ARG A 86 4.56 11.27 -4.24
C ARG A 86 3.74 10.27 -5.03
N MET A 87 3.31 10.69 -6.22
CA MET A 87 2.69 9.80 -7.20
C MET A 87 3.75 8.97 -7.90
N LEU A 88 3.42 7.74 -8.31
CA LEU A 88 4.29 6.96 -9.19
C LEU A 88 4.03 7.36 -10.64
N ASP A 89 5.11 7.70 -11.35
CA ASP A 89 5.07 8.05 -12.75
C ASP A 89 6.14 7.26 -13.51
N PRO A 90 5.75 6.34 -14.38
CA PRO A 90 4.38 5.83 -14.58
C PRO A 90 3.91 4.94 -13.42
N PRO A 91 2.60 4.75 -13.24
CA PRO A 91 2.08 3.71 -12.37
C PRO A 91 2.57 2.33 -12.81
N VAL A 92 2.72 1.41 -11.87
CA VAL A 92 3.21 0.07 -12.17
C VAL A 92 2.06 -0.91 -12.00
N THR A 93 1.64 -1.54 -13.10
CA THR A 93 0.44 -2.38 -13.13
C THR A 93 0.68 -3.76 -12.52
N LEU A 94 -0.40 -4.36 -12.00
CA LEU A 94 -0.36 -5.75 -11.56
C LEU A 94 0.04 -6.67 -12.71
N ALA A 95 -0.42 -6.38 -13.94
CA ALA A 95 -0.03 -7.16 -15.12
C ALA A 95 1.49 -7.19 -15.30
N ALA A 96 2.16 -6.05 -15.13
CA ALA A 96 3.62 -5.99 -15.23
C ALA A 96 4.29 -6.82 -14.12
N VAL A 97 3.75 -6.77 -12.89
CA VAL A 97 4.27 -7.58 -11.77
C VAL A 97 4.16 -9.07 -12.11
N LYS A 98 2.99 -9.51 -12.59
CA LYS A 98 2.76 -10.92 -12.96
C LYS A 98 3.65 -11.36 -14.12
N GLN A 99 3.83 -10.51 -15.12
CA GLN A 99 4.66 -10.83 -16.28
C GLN A 99 6.13 -11.01 -15.94
N SER A 100 6.60 -10.39 -14.86
CA SER A 100 7.98 -10.56 -14.42
C SER A 100 8.28 -11.96 -13.92
N HIS A 101 7.27 -12.67 -13.40
CA HIS A 101 7.37 -13.98 -12.74
C HIS A 101 8.33 -14.02 -11.54
N GLU A 102 8.73 -12.85 -11.04
CA GLU A 102 9.65 -12.77 -9.91
C GLU A 102 8.94 -12.80 -8.56
N PHE A 103 7.61 -12.53 -8.54
CA PHE A 103 6.84 -12.38 -7.30
C PHE A 103 5.62 -13.30 -7.26
N ASP A 104 5.68 -14.44 -7.95
CA ASP A 104 4.55 -15.37 -8.06
C ASP A 104 4.10 -15.92 -6.71
N HIS A 105 4.98 -15.94 -5.71
CA HIS A 105 4.68 -16.43 -4.36
C HIS A 105 4.24 -15.32 -3.41
N TRP A 106 4.33 -14.05 -3.81
CA TRP A 106 3.97 -12.93 -2.95
C TRP A 106 2.46 -12.75 -2.87
N ALA A 107 1.99 -12.28 -1.69
CA ALA A 107 0.57 -12.11 -1.41
C ALA A 107 -0.15 -11.23 -2.43
N LEU A 108 0.51 -10.21 -2.99
CA LEU A 108 -0.11 -9.37 -4.02
C LEU A 108 -0.60 -10.21 -5.21
N VAL A 109 0.19 -11.18 -5.63
CA VAL A 109 -0.15 -12.03 -6.77
C VAL A 109 -1.08 -13.17 -6.35
N ARG A 110 -0.85 -13.78 -5.18
CA ARG A 110 -1.56 -14.98 -4.76
C ARG A 110 -2.87 -14.72 -4.03
N GLN A 111 -2.98 -13.60 -3.35
CA GLN A 111 -4.15 -13.28 -2.52
C GLN A 111 -4.78 -11.97 -3.01
N GLY A 112 -5.49 -12.05 -4.14
CA GLY A 112 -6.07 -10.88 -4.80
C GLY A 112 -7.02 -10.05 -3.92
N ARG A 113 -7.57 -10.64 -2.86
CA ARG A 113 -8.49 -9.94 -1.96
C ARG A 113 -7.84 -9.39 -0.70
N LEU A 114 -6.57 -9.69 -0.47
CA LEU A 114 -5.86 -9.13 0.66
C LEU A 114 -5.55 -7.67 0.40
N SER A 115 -5.95 -6.78 1.30
CA SER A 115 -5.85 -5.33 1.09
C SER A 115 -4.55 -4.70 1.58
N THR A 116 -3.86 -5.36 2.51
CA THR A 116 -2.65 -4.79 3.11
C THR A 116 -1.66 -5.90 3.38
N MET A 117 -0.39 -5.68 3.04
CA MET A 117 0.65 -6.69 3.17
C MET A 117 2.02 -6.04 3.26
N ALA A 118 2.98 -6.76 3.82
CA ALA A 118 4.38 -6.36 3.72
C ALA A 118 4.84 -6.46 2.26
N ALA A 119 5.70 -5.54 1.84
CA ALA A 119 6.33 -5.58 0.52
C ALA A 119 7.79 -5.99 0.69
N PRO A 120 8.25 -7.06 0.00
CA PRO A 120 9.65 -7.49 0.15
C PRO A 120 10.61 -6.50 -0.51
N ASP A 121 11.84 -6.46 0.00
CA ASP A 121 12.87 -5.54 -0.52
C ASP A 121 13.14 -5.80 -2.00
N GLU A 122 13.06 -7.06 -2.43
CA GLU A 122 13.25 -7.43 -3.84
C GLU A 122 12.22 -6.78 -4.74
N PHE A 123 10.98 -6.66 -4.26
CA PHE A 123 9.94 -5.97 -5.01
C PHE A 123 10.24 -4.47 -5.12
N ILE A 124 10.73 -3.87 -4.04
CA ILE A 124 11.09 -2.44 -4.06
C ILE A 124 12.22 -2.19 -5.06
N ASP A 125 13.23 -3.05 -5.10
CA ASP A 125 14.33 -2.95 -6.07
C ASP A 125 13.82 -3.07 -7.51
N TRP A 126 12.93 -4.02 -7.75
CA TRP A 126 12.30 -4.19 -9.06
C TRP A 126 11.44 -2.98 -9.43
N LEU A 127 10.64 -2.49 -8.48
CA LEU A 127 9.74 -1.35 -8.69
C LEU A 127 10.52 -0.10 -9.10
N ARG A 128 11.67 0.15 -8.47
CA ARG A 128 12.53 1.29 -8.80
C ARG A 128 12.97 1.31 -10.25
N LYS A 129 13.07 0.15 -10.89
CA LYS A 129 13.42 0.03 -12.29
C LYS A 129 12.23 0.26 -13.24
N GLN A 130 11.00 0.19 -12.72
CA GLN A 130 9.79 0.30 -13.52
C GLN A 130 9.20 1.70 -13.54
N THR A 131 9.59 2.56 -12.62
CA THR A 131 9.06 3.91 -12.50
C THR A 131 10.18 4.92 -12.46
N LYS A 132 9.89 6.15 -12.90
CA LYS A 132 10.82 7.28 -12.80
C LYS A 132 10.77 7.93 -11.42
N THR A 133 9.74 7.64 -10.64
CA THR A 133 9.55 8.20 -9.30
C THR A 133 10.54 7.61 -8.33
N LYS A 134 11.11 8.45 -7.48
CA LYS A 134 12.01 8.00 -6.43
C LYS A 134 11.23 7.24 -5.35
N ILE A 135 11.71 6.06 -5.01
CA ILE A 135 11.16 5.25 -3.92
C ILE A 135 12.25 5.13 -2.85
N ASP A 136 12.16 5.98 -1.85
CA ASP A 136 13.12 6.04 -0.74
C ASP A 136 12.71 5.24 0.49
#